data_8de1e0691bacc96907a2ed8f436bb54d
#
_entry.id   8de1e0691bacc96907a2ed8f436bb54d
#
_cell.length_a   1.000
_cell.length_b   1.000
_cell.length_c   1.000
_cell.angle_alpha   90.00
_cell.angle_beta   90.00
_cell.angle_gamma   90.00
#
_symmetry.space_group_name_H-M   'P 1'
#
loop_
_entity.id
_entity.type
_entity.pdbx_description
1 polymer ?
#
loop_
_entity_poly.entity_id
_entity_poly.type
_entity_poly.pdbx_seq_one_letter_code
_entity_poly.pdbx_strand_id
1 'polypeptide(L)'
;TSVARLGSVDVPYAMYIDPGPSDKRVIAQTNHELDVIHDITPEGRITLAKNNPTSIGWFKSFPWAHPDPTLPSVIYNNEKPGLDKKEVRWALTLAIDIAQVALASYKGAATISAIHVPPTGMYPQFYHAPLEPWLNDFTIKVGGQDYKPYDPTAAQRIADLARESLGDLVPTDPDTIKKYIGAGWWKYDLEAAEQLMLDAGMQKDGDTWALPDGSPFKVPLMSMSESNPTMNRAAAAIVESWKAFGIDTSLDAQANPWPIMGSGEYSANLAWTIETWGGDPDLFFFLNSWHSKFYVPSGEPAAGSNSMRWKNPELDRIIESIQQIPFDDPKGVELGLEYCKLAAQEMPITPLMAYNVFTTMDTTYFTGYPSIDDPYTDPVPNWANTKYMFVKIKPKNA
;
A
#
# COMPACT_ATOMS: atom_id res chain seq x y z
N THR A 1 3.51 -25.71 20.93
CA THR A 1 2.24 -26.17 21.54
C THR A 1 1.07 -26.11 20.57
N SER A 2 0.80 -25.01 19.87
CA SER A 2 -0.24 -24.96 18.82
C SER A 2 0.17 -25.72 17.55
N VAL A 3 1.46 -25.86 17.28
CA VAL A 3 2.02 -26.58 16.14
C VAL A 3 1.77 -28.10 16.23
N ALA A 4 1.73 -28.67 17.43
CA ALA A 4 1.44 -30.11 17.62
C ALA A 4 0.10 -30.57 17.03
N ARG A 5 -0.87 -29.67 16.87
CA ARG A 5 -2.14 -29.95 16.19
C ARG A 5 -2.02 -30.02 14.66
N LEU A 6 -0.95 -29.45 14.09
CA LEU A 6 -0.72 -29.37 12.66
C LEU A 6 0.20 -30.47 12.13
N GLY A 7 0.87 -31.24 13.03
CA GLY A 7 1.77 -32.30 12.70
C GLY A 7 3.15 -32.16 13.37
N SER A 8 4.10 -33.00 12.96
CA SER A 8 5.49 -32.95 13.39
C SER A 8 6.24 -31.85 12.62
N VAL A 9 7.26 -31.30 13.26
CA VAL A 9 8.16 -30.29 12.68
C VAL A 9 9.55 -30.90 12.58
N ASP A 10 10.10 -30.95 11.38
CA ASP A 10 11.43 -31.52 11.13
C ASP A 10 12.55 -30.46 11.31
N VAL A 11 12.17 -29.19 11.45
CA VAL A 11 13.08 -28.06 11.72
C VAL A 11 13.06 -27.77 13.22
N PRO A 12 14.14 -28.05 13.96
CA PRO A 12 14.14 -27.95 15.43
C PRO A 12 14.17 -26.51 15.93
N TYR A 13 14.71 -25.57 15.15
CA TYR A 13 14.87 -24.17 15.53
C TYR A 13 14.53 -23.22 14.38
N ALA A 14 13.98 -22.06 14.70
CA ALA A 14 13.94 -20.89 13.85
C ALA A 14 14.70 -19.76 14.55
N MET A 15 15.77 -19.29 13.94
CA MET A 15 16.57 -18.18 14.46
C MET A 15 16.24 -16.92 13.64
N TYR A 16 15.74 -15.90 14.31
CA TYR A 16 15.53 -14.59 13.72
C TYR A 16 16.74 -13.73 13.98
N ILE A 17 17.37 -13.27 12.92
CA ILE A 17 18.53 -12.38 12.99
C ILE A 17 18.26 -11.14 12.13
N ASP A 18 18.83 -10.02 12.52
CA ASP A 18 18.85 -8.80 11.72
C ASP A 18 20.26 -8.60 11.11
N PRO A 19 20.47 -9.04 9.86
CA PRO A 19 21.77 -8.87 9.21
C PRO A 19 22.00 -7.44 8.67
N GLY A 20 21.04 -6.54 8.92
CA GLY A 20 21.10 -5.15 8.47
C GLY A 20 20.41 -4.91 7.12
N PRO A 21 20.89 -3.97 6.30
CA PRO A 21 20.23 -3.52 5.09
C PRO A 21 20.16 -4.59 3.99
N SER A 22 19.32 -4.33 2.98
CA SER A 22 18.96 -5.29 1.91
C SER A 22 20.17 -5.91 1.20
N ASP A 23 21.22 -5.14 0.92
CA ASP A 23 22.43 -5.62 0.25
C ASP A 23 23.18 -6.67 1.07
N LYS A 24 23.29 -6.48 2.39
CA LYS A 24 23.88 -7.48 3.29
C LYS A 24 23.07 -8.76 3.34
N ARG A 25 21.73 -8.66 3.36
CA ARG A 25 20.82 -9.81 3.31
C ARG A 25 21.01 -10.61 2.01
N VAL A 26 21.14 -9.91 0.87
CA VAL A 26 21.39 -10.52 -0.44
C VAL A 26 22.73 -11.28 -0.45
N ILE A 27 23.80 -10.67 0.08
CA ILE A 27 25.12 -11.32 0.18
C ILE A 27 25.04 -12.57 1.08
N ALA A 28 24.44 -12.47 2.25
CA ALA A 28 24.30 -13.59 3.19
C ALA A 28 23.52 -14.77 2.56
N GLN A 29 22.43 -14.51 1.81
CA GLN A 29 21.71 -15.59 1.13
C GLN A 29 22.48 -16.12 -0.11
N THR A 30 23.27 -15.30 -0.78
CA THR A 30 24.15 -15.77 -1.85
C THR A 30 25.21 -16.76 -1.33
N ASN A 31 25.63 -16.57 -0.07
CA ASN A 31 26.55 -17.47 0.63
C ASN A 31 25.87 -18.63 1.36
N HIS A 32 24.55 -18.78 1.23
CA HIS A 32 23.74 -19.78 1.94
C HIS A 32 23.76 -19.66 3.49
N GLU A 33 23.95 -18.43 3.99
CA GLU A 33 23.96 -18.11 5.43
C GLU A 33 22.56 -17.78 5.98
N LEU A 34 21.58 -17.52 5.09
CA LEU A 34 20.19 -17.22 5.40
C LEU A 34 19.25 -18.11 4.59
N ASP A 35 18.42 -18.89 5.28
CA ASP A 35 17.41 -19.75 4.65
C ASP A 35 16.22 -18.95 4.11
N VAL A 36 15.77 -17.91 4.86
CA VAL A 36 14.63 -17.07 4.51
C VAL A 36 14.96 -15.61 4.78
N ILE A 37 14.70 -14.75 3.82
CA ILE A 37 14.73 -13.30 4.00
C ILE A 37 13.30 -12.79 3.89
N HIS A 38 12.84 -12.01 4.87
CA HIS A 38 11.48 -11.49 4.89
C HIS A 38 11.25 -10.48 3.76
N ASP A 39 12.14 -9.50 3.60
CA ASP A 39 11.98 -8.47 2.58
C ASP A 39 13.34 -7.94 2.12
N ILE A 40 13.45 -7.74 0.81
CA ILE A 40 14.59 -7.11 0.17
C ILE A 40 14.09 -6.15 -0.91
N THR A 41 15.00 -5.36 -1.48
CA THR A 41 14.64 -4.51 -2.63
C THR A 41 14.38 -5.35 -3.89
N PRO A 42 13.61 -4.83 -4.86
CA PRO A 42 13.44 -5.48 -6.17
C PRO A 42 14.77 -5.83 -6.85
N GLU A 43 15.75 -4.93 -6.76
CA GLU A 43 17.11 -5.14 -7.28
C GLU A 43 17.81 -6.31 -6.61
N GLY A 44 17.65 -6.41 -5.28
CA GLY A 44 18.18 -7.51 -4.49
C GLY A 44 17.59 -8.85 -4.92
N ARG A 45 16.27 -8.90 -5.15
CA ARG A 45 15.59 -10.11 -5.66
C ARG A 45 16.07 -10.51 -7.05
N ILE A 46 16.20 -9.56 -7.96
CA ILE A 46 16.72 -9.81 -9.33
C ILE A 46 18.16 -10.32 -9.25
N THR A 47 18.99 -9.74 -8.39
CA THR A 47 20.39 -10.15 -8.17
C THR A 47 20.47 -11.59 -7.64
N LEU A 48 19.65 -11.93 -6.63
CA LEU A 48 19.57 -13.30 -6.09
C LEU A 48 19.11 -14.29 -7.17
N ALA A 49 18.06 -13.98 -7.90
CA ALA A 49 17.58 -14.85 -8.98
C ALA A 49 18.65 -15.17 -10.03
N LYS A 50 19.57 -14.23 -10.27
CA LYS A 50 20.67 -14.39 -11.23
C LYS A 50 21.87 -15.14 -10.65
N ASN A 51 22.23 -14.91 -9.39
CA ASN A 51 23.50 -15.36 -8.80
C ASN A 51 23.35 -16.58 -7.88
N ASN A 52 22.14 -16.84 -7.37
CA ASN A 52 21.86 -17.98 -6.52
C ASN A 52 20.67 -18.80 -7.09
N PRO A 53 20.92 -19.88 -7.84
CA PRO A 53 19.87 -20.69 -8.46
C PRO A 53 18.99 -21.44 -7.44
N THR A 54 19.41 -21.56 -6.18
CA THR A 54 18.62 -22.15 -5.11
C THR A 54 17.72 -21.14 -4.39
N SER A 55 17.91 -19.85 -4.64
CA SER A 55 17.05 -18.80 -4.08
C SER A 55 15.74 -18.67 -4.89
N ILE A 56 14.64 -19.03 -4.27
CA ILE A 56 13.30 -18.88 -4.83
C ILE A 56 12.55 -17.71 -4.17
N GLY A 57 11.57 -17.14 -4.88
CA GLY A 57 10.60 -16.20 -4.35
C GLY A 57 9.19 -16.74 -4.52
N TRP A 58 8.19 -15.93 -4.15
CA TRP A 58 6.78 -16.30 -4.38
C TRP A 58 6.48 -16.57 -5.84
N PHE A 59 6.89 -15.66 -6.75
CA PHE A 59 6.90 -15.89 -8.19
C PHE A 59 8.32 -16.13 -8.70
N LYS A 60 8.46 -16.99 -9.72
CA LYS A 60 9.74 -17.27 -10.40
C LYS A 60 10.24 -16.08 -11.22
N SER A 61 9.31 -15.28 -11.77
CA SER A 61 9.58 -14.11 -12.60
C SER A 61 8.77 -12.91 -12.10
N PHE A 62 8.67 -11.86 -12.90
CA PHE A 62 7.83 -10.71 -12.60
C PHE A 62 6.41 -11.15 -12.15
N PRO A 63 5.84 -10.60 -11.08
CA PRO A 63 6.32 -9.50 -10.23
C PRO A 63 7.24 -9.93 -9.07
N TRP A 64 7.68 -11.15 -8.97
CA TRP A 64 8.54 -11.80 -7.96
C TRP A 64 8.00 -11.79 -6.54
N ALA A 65 7.43 -10.66 -6.12
CA ALA A 65 6.99 -10.41 -4.75
C ALA A 65 5.68 -11.12 -4.40
N HIS A 66 5.49 -11.44 -3.13
CA HIS A 66 4.20 -11.81 -2.58
C HIS A 66 3.38 -10.54 -2.32
N PRO A 67 2.15 -10.44 -2.82
CA PRO A 67 1.27 -9.31 -2.51
C PRO A 67 0.73 -9.47 -1.08
N ASP A 68 1.25 -8.65 -0.18
CA ASP A 68 0.82 -8.56 1.21
C ASP A 68 -0.60 -7.97 1.29
N PRO A 69 -1.46 -8.43 2.21
CA PRO A 69 -2.82 -7.91 2.37
C PRO A 69 -2.90 -6.53 3.03
N THR A 70 -1.87 -5.70 2.87
CA THR A 70 -1.85 -4.32 3.35
C THR A 70 -1.79 -3.33 2.19
N LEU A 71 -2.24 -2.11 2.43
CA LEU A 71 -2.31 -1.06 1.43
C LEU A 71 -1.53 0.17 1.88
N PRO A 72 -0.28 0.35 1.42
CA PRO A 72 0.41 1.64 1.50
C PRO A 72 -0.44 2.77 0.92
N SER A 73 -0.62 3.81 1.72
CA SER A 73 -1.42 4.96 1.35
C SER A 73 -0.83 6.24 1.93
N VAL A 74 -1.12 7.36 1.30
CA VAL A 74 -0.84 8.68 1.90
C VAL A 74 -1.98 9.01 2.84
N ILE A 75 -1.71 9.01 4.13
CA ILE A 75 -2.63 9.35 5.20
C ILE A 75 -2.51 10.84 5.46
N TYR A 76 -3.59 11.59 5.30
CA TYR A 76 -3.63 13.00 5.67
C TYR A 76 -4.08 13.17 7.12
N ASN A 77 -3.50 14.14 7.82
CA ASN A 77 -4.12 14.62 9.05
C ASN A 77 -5.23 15.62 8.69
N ASN A 78 -6.48 15.14 8.77
CA ASN A 78 -7.65 15.90 8.32
C ASN A 78 -8.00 17.09 9.24
N GLU A 79 -7.24 17.38 10.29
CA GLU A 79 -7.36 18.59 11.10
C GLU A 79 -6.37 19.70 10.68
N LYS A 80 -5.36 19.38 9.89
CA LYS A 80 -4.40 20.39 9.47
C LYS A 80 -5.01 21.37 8.47
N PRO A 81 -4.71 22.67 8.60
CA PRO A 81 -5.23 23.69 7.69
C PRO A 81 -4.95 23.33 6.22
N GLY A 82 -6.00 23.40 5.39
CA GLY A 82 -5.98 22.98 4.00
C GLY A 82 -6.25 21.50 3.81
N LEU A 83 -5.66 20.60 4.62
CA LEU A 83 -5.91 19.16 4.53
C LEU A 83 -7.29 18.75 5.09
N ASP A 84 -7.97 19.62 5.81
CA ASP A 84 -9.39 19.49 6.21
C ASP A 84 -10.34 19.53 5.01
N LYS A 85 -9.91 20.09 3.86
CA LYS A 85 -10.69 20.22 2.64
C LYS A 85 -10.45 19.06 1.68
N LYS A 86 -11.50 18.39 1.26
CA LYS A 86 -11.39 17.26 0.33
C LYS A 86 -10.85 17.67 -1.05
N GLU A 87 -11.15 18.89 -1.50
CA GLU A 87 -10.64 19.45 -2.75
C GLU A 87 -9.10 19.49 -2.73
N VAL A 88 -8.50 19.89 -1.62
CA VAL A 88 -7.03 19.90 -1.45
C VAL A 88 -6.47 18.47 -1.44
N ARG A 89 -7.11 17.54 -0.75
CA ARG A 89 -6.66 16.13 -0.73
C ARG A 89 -6.78 15.49 -2.13
N TRP A 90 -7.84 15.81 -2.87
CA TRP A 90 -7.97 15.43 -4.28
C TRP A 90 -6.90 16.08 -5.16
N ALA A 91 -6.60 17.37 -4.98
CA ALA A 91 -5.53 18.06 -5.70
C ALA A 91 -4.17 17.37 -5.46
N LEU A 92 -3.85 17.05 -4.20
CA LEU A 92 -2.64 16.31 -3.85
C LEU A 92 -2.62 14.91 -4.46
N THR A 93 -3.78 14.25 -4.59
CA THR A 93 -3.90 12.94 -5.24
C THR A 93 -3.64 13.03 -6.75
N LEU A 94 -4.28 13.99 -7.44
CA LEU A 94 -4.07 14.21 -8.88
C LEU A 94 -2.67 14.74 -9.21
N ALA A 95 -1.95 15.26 -8.22
CA ALA A 95 -0.55 15.68 -8.36
C ALA A 95 0.46 14.52 -8.13
N ILE A 96 0.02 13.29 -7.91
CA ILE A 96 0.90 12.11 -7.79
C ILE A 96 0.99 11.40 -9.14
N ASP A 97 2.19 11.28 -9.71
CA ASP A 97 2.42 10.35 -10.81
C ASP A 97 2.66 8.92 -10.28
N ILE A 98 1.57 8.13 -10.21
CA ILE A 98 1.63 6.75 -9.69
C ILE A 98 2.60 5.86 -10.48
N ALA A 99 2.84 6.13 -11.76
CA ALA A 99 3.79 5.32 -12.53
C ALA A 99 5.22 5.58 -12.05
N GLN A 100 5.59 6.83 -11.80
CA GLN A 100 6.90 7.13 -11.21
C GLN A 100 7.05 6.56 -9.80
N VAL A 101 5.99 6.61 -8.99
CA VAL A 101 5.98 5.99 -7.65
C VAL A 101 6.21 4.48 -7.75
N ALA A 102 5.48 3.77 -8.62
CA ALA A 102 5.61 2.33 -8.82
C ALA A 102 6.99 1.93 -9.37
N LEU A 103 7.54 2.71 -10.29
CA LEU A 103 8.89 2.47 -10.85
C LEU A 103 9.99 2.70 -9.81
N ALA A 104 9.92 3.79 -9.05
CA ALA A 104 10.92 4.13 -8.05
C ALA A 104 10.95 3.10 -6.91
N SER A 105 9.78 2.67 -6.43
CA SER A 105 9.66 1.76 -5.30
C SER A 105 9.84 0.29 -5.67
N TYR A 106 9.13 -0.17 -6.70
CA TYR A 106 9.01 -1.58 -7.06
C TYR A 106 9.48 -1.94 -8.47
N LYS A 107 10.11 -1.03 -9.21
CA LYS A 107 10.46 -1.20 -10.63
C LYS A 107 9.25 -1.59 -11.50
N GLY A 108 8.07 -1.11 -11.13
CA GLY A 108 6.82 -1.43 -11.79
C GLY A 108 6.16 -2.74 -11.34
N ALA A 109 6.80 -3.54 -10.49
CA ALA A 109 6.21 -4.76 -9.91
C ALA A 109 5.29 -4.42 -8.72
N ALA A 110 4.38 -3.45 -8.90
CA ALA A 110 3.44 -2.97 -7.89
C ALA A 110 2.00 -3.13 -8.38
N THR A 111 1.13 -3.66 -7.53
CA THR A 111 -0.30 -3.77 -7.87
C THR A 111 -1.03 -2.55 -7.32
N ILE A 112 -1.31 -1.56 -8.19
CA ILE A 112 -1.95 -0.29 -7.84
C ILE A 112 -3.42 -0.48 -7.46
N SER A 113 -3.93 0.39 -6.59
CA SER A 113 -5.34 0.44 -6.21
C SER A 113 -5.84 1.88 -6.15
N ALA A 114 -6.93 2.17 -6.88
CA ALA A 114 -7.65 3.43 -6.77
C ALA A 114 -8.65 3.45 -5.61
N ILE A 115 -9.05 2.28 -5.11
CA ILE A 115 -9.95 2.15 -3.96
C ILE A 115 -9.16 1.78 -2.71
N HIS A 116 -9.72 2.12 -1.57
CA HIS A 116 -9.08 1.94 -0.28
C HIS A 116 -9.26 0.51 0.26
N VAL A 117 -8.93 -0.46 -0.59
CA VAL A 117 -8.89 -1.90 -0.30
C VAL A 117 -7.70 -2.50 -1.04
N PRO A 118 -6.87 -3.34 -0.39
CA PRO A 118 -5.73 -3.96 -1.05
C PRO A 118 -6.18 -4.86 -2.22
N PRO A 119 -5.50 -4.81 -3.37
CA PRO A 119 -5.84 -5.64 -4.54
C PRO A 119 -5.28 -7.06 -4.40
N THR A 120 -5.52 -7.72 -3.26
CA THR A 120 -4.93 -9.02 -2.90
C THR A 120 -5.97 -9.98 -2.35
N GLY A 121 -5.65 -11.27 -2.30
CA GLY A 121 -6.54 -12.29 -1.75
C GLY A 121 -7.88 -12.36 -2.47
N MET A 122 -8.97 -12.26 -1.73
CA MET A 122 -10.35 -12.29 -2.25
C MET A 122 -10.87 -10.91 -2.70
N TYR A 123 -10.20 -9.82 -2.31
CA TYR A 123 -10.71 -8.46 -2.52
C TYR A 123 -10.80 -8.02 -3.99
N PRO A 124 -9.93 -8.50 -4.92
CA PRO A 124 -10.16 -8.25 -6.35
C PRO A 124 -11.55 -8.68 -6.82
N GLN A 125 -12.05 -9.82 -6.32
CA GLN A 125 -13.39 -10.33 -6.67
C GLN A 125 -14.52 -9.57 -5.95
N PHE A 126 -14.36 -9.27 -4.66
CA PHE A 126 -15.43 -8.68 -3.84
C PHE A 126 -15.55 -7.16 -3.99
N TYR A 127 -14.44 -6.46 -4.26
CA TYR A 127 -14.42 -5.00 -4.26
C TYR A 127 -13.95 -4.38 -5.58
N HIS A 128 -12.79 -4.82 -6.12
CA HIS A 128 -12.21 -4.19 -7.30
C HIS A 128 -13.05 -4.42 -8.56
N ALA A 129 -13.40 -5.66 -8.86
CA ALA A 129 -14.20 -5.97 -10.04
C ALA A 129 -15.61 -5.36 -9.98
N PRO A 130 -16.36 -5.41 -8.86
CA PRO A 130 -17.67 -4.77 -8.77
C PRO A 130 -17.64 -3.25 -8.86
N LEU A 131 -16.53 -2.59 -8.42
CA LEU A 131 -16.40 -1.14 -8.45
C LEU A 131 -15.82 -0.59 -9.75
N GLU A 132 -15.24 -1.41 -10.61
CA GLU A 132 -14.62 -0.93 -11.86
C GLU A 132 -15.59 -0.16 -12.78
N PRO A 133 -16.85 -0.62 -13.01
CA PRO A 133 -17.82 0.17 -13.78
C PRO A 133 -18.12 1.53 -13.13
N TRP A 134 -18.27 1.55 -11.80
CA TRP A 134 -18.52 2.77 -11.04
C TRP A 134 -17.34 3.74 -11.12
N LEU A 135 -16.09 3.26 -11.01
CA LEU A 135 -14.88 4.07 -11.12
C LEU A 135 -14.79 4.76 -12.49
N ASN A 136 -15.14 4.07 -13.57
CA ASN A 136 -15.14 4.64 -14.92
C ASN A 136 -16.16 5.77 -15.10
N ASP A 137 -17.23 5.76 -14.30
CA ASP A 137 -18.30 6.77 -14.35
C ASP A 137 -18.23 7.78 -13.22
N PHE A 138 -17.40 7.54 -12.22
CA PHE A 138 -17.24 8.41 -11.07
C PHE A 138 -16.74 9.80 -11.48
N THR A 139 -17.35 10.82 -10.90
CA THR A 139 -16.99 12.23 -11.13
C THR A 139 -16.78 12.97 -9.82
N ILE A 140 -15.90 13.94 -9.85
CA ILE A 140 -15.75 14.99 -8.84
C ILE A 140 -16.01 16.35 -9.50
N LYS A 141 -16.26 17.40 -8.71
CA LYS A 141 -16.38 18.76 -9.23
C LYS A 141 -14.99 19.41 -9.31
N VAL A 142 -14.64 19.95 -10.47
CA VAL A 142 -13.43 20.73 -10.73
C VAL A 142 -13.87 22.00 -11.45
N GLY A 143 -13.67 23.18 -10.86
CA GLY A 143 -14.18 24.44 -11.40
C GLY A 143 -15.70 24.44 -11.61
N GLY A 144 -16.45 23.71 -10.78
CA GLY A 144 -17.90 23.55 -10.90
C GLY A 144 -18.36 22.55 -11.97
N GLN A 145 -17.47 22.00 -12.80
CA GLN A 145 -17.77 21.01 -13.84
C GLN A 145 -17.54 19.57 -13.35
N ASP A 146 -18.25 18.60 -13.97
CA ASP A 146 -18.00 17.19 -13.72
C ASP A 146 -16.67 16.76 -14.37
N TYR A 147 -15.78 16.21 -13.58
CA TYR A 147 -14.49 15.71 -13.99
C TYR A 147 -14.36 14.23 -13.61
N LYS A 148 -13.96 13.38 -14.56
CA LYS A 148 -13.70 11.95 -14.34
C LYS A 148 -12.24 11.74 -13.95
N PRO A 149 -11.93 11.52 -12.66
CA PRO A 149 -10.55 11.43 -12.18
C PRO A 149 -9.89 10.07 -12.43
N TYR A 150 -10.65 9.02 -12.74
CA TYR A 150 -10.12 7.67 -12.90
C TYR A 150 -9.41 7.49 -14.25
N ASP A 151 -8.23 6.88 -14.23
CA ASP A 151 -7.44 6.48 -15.39
C ASP A 151 -7.35 4.94 -15.46
N PRO A 152 -8.14 4.28 -16.33
CA PRO A 152 -8.07 2.83 -16.51
C PRO A 152 -6.80 2.36 -17.22
N THR A 153 -5.97 3.29 -17.73
CA THR A 153 -4.74 2.97 -18.48
C THR A 153 -3.47 3.04 -17.62
N ALA A 154 -3.59 3.45 -16.36
CA ALA A 154 -2.44 3.66 -15.48
C ALA A 154 -1.55 2.41 -15.34
N ALA A 155 -2.15 1.21 -15.22
CA ALA A 155 -1.41 -0.04 -15.13
C ALA A 155 -0.65 -0.37 -16.44
N GLN A 156 -1.23 -0.09 -17.60
CA GLN A 156 -0.56 -0.26 -18.88
C GLN A 156 0.63 0.69 -19.01
N ARG A 157 0.48 1.96 -18.59
CA ARG A 157 1.55 2.96 -18.58
C ARG A 157 2.72 2.51 -17.69
N ILE A 158 2.43 1.94 -16.51
CA ILE A 158 3.46 1.37 -15.63
C ILE A 158 4.19 0.22 -16.34
N ALA A 159 3.47 -0.70 -16.97
CA ALA A 159 4.05 -1.83 -17.69
C ALA A 159 4.97 -1.37 -18.82
N ASP A 160 4.53 -0.38 -19.60
CA ASP A 160 5.29 0.15 -20.73
C ASP A 160 6.62 0.78 -20.28
N LEU A 161 6.57 1.61 -19.25
CA LEU A 161 7.75 2.23 -18.65
C LEU A 161 8.68 1.20 -17.98
N ALA A 162 8.13 0.21 -17.29
CA ALA A 162 8.92 -0.85 -16.66
C ALA A 162 9.70 -1.68 -17.69
N ARG A 163 9.13 -1.90 -18.88
CA ARG A 163 9.81 -2.62 -19.99
C ARG A 163 11.07 -1.94 -20.49
N GLU A 164 11.19 -0.62 -20.35
CA GLU A 164 12.42 0.08 -20.75
C GLU A 164 13.64 -0.46 -20.00
N SER A 165 13.48 -0.89 -18.75
CA SER A 165 14.57 -1.43 -17.92
C SER A 165 14.55 -2.93 -17.75
N LEU A 166 13.39 -3.58 -17.81
CA LEU A 166 13.21 -5.01 -17.53
C LEU A 166 12.93 -5.85 -18.78
N GLY A 167 12.69 -5.21 -19.94
CA GLY A 167 12.46 -5.90 -21.20
C GLY A 167 11.29 -6.90 -21.14
N ASP A 168 11.54 -8.08 -21.70
CA ASP A 168 10.54 -9.16 -21.82
C ASP A 168 10.12 -9.80 -20.50
N LEU A 169 10.72 -9.39 -19.37
CA LEU A 169 10.28 -9.84 -18.06
C LEU A 169 8.90 -9.26 -17.68
N VAL A 170 8.56 -8.09 -18.21
CA VAL A 170 7.27 -7.43 -17.94
C VAL A 170 6.22 -7.96 -18.93
N PRO A 171 5.05 -8.42 -18.45
CA PRO A 171 4.00 -8.96 -19.31
C PRO A 171 3.48 -7.92 -20.31
N THR A 172 3.03 -8.40 -21.47
CA THR A 172 2.37 -7.59 -22.51
C THR A 172 0.88 -7.86 -22.61
N ASP A 173 0.44 -8.98 -22.09
CA ASP A 173 -0.97 -9.38 -22.09
C ASP A 173 -1.76 -8.51 -21.12
N PRO A 174 -2.87 -7.85 -21.55
CA PRO A 174 -3.66 -6.94 -20.72
C PRO A 174 -4.23 -7.57 -19.45
N ASP A 175 -4.68 -8.82 -19.50
CA ASP A 175 -5.24 -9.51 -18.34
C ASP A 175 -4.16 -9.80 -17.30
N THR A 176 -2.97 -10.15 -17.75
CA THR A 176 -1.80 -10.35 -16.89
C THR A 176 -1.32 -9.03 -16.28
N ILE A 177 -1.32 -7.94 -17.06
CA ILE A 177 -1.02 -6.59 -16.55
C ILE A 177 -2.04 -6.21 -15.49
N LYS A 178 -3.33 -6.36 -15.77
CA LYS A 178 -4.40 -6.09 -14.80
C LYS A 178 -4.25 -6.91 -13.52
N LYS A 179 -3.87 -8.18 -13.64
CA LYS A 179 -3.67 -9.07 -12.49
C LYS A 179 -2.50 -8.67 -11.60
N TYR A 180 -1.38 -8.23 -12.17
CA TYR A 180 -0.14 -8.01 -11.42
C TYR A 180 0.20 -6.53 -11.19
N ILE A 181 -0.32 -5.63 -12.02
CA ILE A 181 -0.06 -4.19 -11.90
C ILE A 181 -1.31 -3.42 -11.47
N GLY A 182 -2.51 -3.99 -11.70
CA GLY A 182 -3.78 -3.42 -11.27
C GLY A 182 -4.69 -3.01 -12.43
N ALA A 183 -5.90 -2.58 -12.10
CA ALA A 183 -6.92 -2.23 -13.10
C ALA A 183 -6.80 -0.78 -13.59
N GLY A 184 -6.35 0.13 -12.74
CA GLY A 184 -6.25 1.55 -13.01
C GLY A 184 -6.02 2.33 -11.72
N TRP A 185 -5.87 3.66 -11.84
CA TRP A 185 -5.66 4.56 -10.71
C TRP A 185 -6.21 5.97 -11.02
N TRP A 186 -5.93 6.95 -10.19
CA TRP A 186 -6.30 8.33 -10.43
C TRP A 186 -5.38 8.98 -11.47
N LYS A 187 -5.90 9.89 -12.27
CA LYS A 187 -5.14 10.65 -13.28
C LYS A 187 -4.02 11.45 -12.63
N TYR A 188 -2.90 11.56 -13.30
CA TYR A 188 -1.91 12.60 -13.04
C TYR A 188 -2.28 13.81 -13.88
N ASP A 189 -2.88 14.83 -13.24
CA ASP A 189 -3.47 15.98 -13.92
C ASP A 189 -3.30 17.25 -13.07
N LEU A 190 -2.22 17.98 -13.37
CA LEU A 190 -1.85 19.17 -12.61
C LEU A 190 -2.80 20.35 -12.86
N GLU A 191 -3.47 20.42 -14.02
CA GLU A 191 -4.44 21.47 -14.31
C GLU A 191 -5.72 21.28 -13.48
N ALA A 192 -6.24 20.07 -13.42
CA ALA A 192 -7.36 19.73 -12.56
C ALA A 192 -6.99 19.90 -11.06
N ALA A 193 -5.78 19.52 -10.68
CA ALA A 193 -5.28 19.72 -9.31
C ALA A 193 -5.21 21.21 -8.95
N GLU A 194 -4.70 22.05 -9.86
CA GLU A 194 -4.64 23.51 -9.66
C GLU A 194 -6.04 24.09 -9.48
N GLN A 195 -6.99 23.70 -10.32
CA GLN A 195 -8.37 24.19 -10.19
C GLN A 195 -9.00 23.78 -8.85
N LEU A 196 -8.76 22.55 -8.39
CA LEU A 196 -9.23 22.10 -7.06
C LEU A 196 -8.63 22.90 -5.90
N MET A 197 -7.34 23.27 -5.98
CA MET A 197 -6.73 24.15 -5.00
C MET A 197 -7.43 25.51 -4.97
N LEU A 198 -7.71 26.09 -6.16
CA LEU A 198 -8.44 27.35 -6.27
C LEU A 198 -9.89 27.22 -5.77
N ASP A 199 -10.59 26.15 -6.09
CA ASP A 199 -11.96 25.87 -5.59
C ASP A 199 -11.98 25.76 -4.06
N ALA A 200 -10.89 25.28 -3.44
CA ALA A 200 -10.70 25.26 -1.99
C ALA A 200 -10.34 26.64 -1.41
N GLY A 201 -10.14 27.66 -2.24
CA GLY A 201 -9.73 29.01 -1.82
C GLY A 201 -8.24 29.14 -1.50
N MET A 202 -7.42 28.14 -1.89
CA MET A 202 -5.96 28.23 -1.79
C MET A 202 -5.44 29.31 -2.76
N GLN A 203 -4.28 29.87 -2.46
CA GLN A 203 -3.72 30.97 -3.24
C GLN A 203 -2.35 30.57 -3.79
N LYS A 204 -2.00 31.10 -4.96
CA LYS A 204 -0.61 31.01 -5.47
C LYS A 204 0.22 32.14 -4.85
N ASP A 205 1.38 31.78 -4.31
CA ASP A 205 2.43 32.69 -3.86
C ASP A 205 3.71 32.36 -4.64
N GLY A 206 3.92 33.06 -5.76
CA GLY A 206 4.94 32.66 -6.74
C GLY A 206 4.68 31.29 -7.31
N ASP A 207 5.65 30.38 -7.14
CA ASP A 207 5.56 28.98 -7.60
C ASP A 207 4.98 28.02 -6.54
N THR A 208 4.61 28.54 -5.35
CA THR A 208 4.12 27.74 -4.24
C THR A 208 2.66 28.05 -3.91
N TRP A 209 2.05 27.15 -3.12
CA TRP A 209 0.69 27.29 -2.62
C TRP A 209 0.66 27.88 -1.21
N ALA A 210 -0.31 28.74 -0.95
CA ALA A 210 -0.61 29.31 0.36
C ALA A 210 -2.07 29.01 0.77
N LEU A 211 -2.32 29.05 2.07
CA LEU A 211 -3.65 28.92 2.65
C LEU A 211 -4.52 30.16 2.29
N PRO A 212 -5.85 30.08 2.47
CA PRO A 212 -6.76 31.20 2.17
C PRO A 212 -6.44 32.51 2.90
N ASP A 213 -5.78 32.44 4.04
CA ASP A 213 -5.35 33.59 4.83
C ASP A 213 -3.96 34.13 4.41
N GLY A 214 -3.35 33.55 3.38
CA GLY A 214 -2.02 33.89 2.89
C GLY A 214 -0.85 33.27 3.64
N SER A 215 -1.11 32.46 4.68
CA SER A 215 -0.04 31.74 5.36
C SER A 215 0.49 30.58 4.52
N PRO A 216 1.77 30.17 4.68
CA PRO A 216 2.37 29.11 3.88
C PRO A 216 1.63 27.77 4.04
N PHE A 217 1.33 27.11 2.90
CA PHE A 217 0.79 25.75 2.90
C PHE A 217 1.93 24.74 2.78
N LYS A 218 2.22 24.05 3.89
CA LYS A 218 3.32 23.08 3.97
C LYS A 218 2.80 21.68 4.25
N VAL A 219 3.24 20.72 3.44
CA VAL A 219 2.85 19.31 3.54
C VAL A 219 4.09 18.42 3.54
N PRO A 220 4.91 18.42 4.63
CA PRO A 220 5.96 17.41 4.76
C PRO A 220 5.33 16.01 4.75
N LEU A 221 5.93 15.11 3.97
CA LEU A 221 5.51 13.72 3.88
C LEU A 221 6.40 12.86 4.78
N MET A 222 5.83 12.42 5.90
CA MET A 222 6.47 11.47 6.79
C MET A 222 6.45 10.08 6.15
N SER A 223 7.51 9.30 6.35
CA SER A 223 7.59 7.91 5.92
C SER A 223 8.59 7.14 6.78
N MET A 224 8.60 5.83 6.63
CA MET A 224 9.66 5.00 7.23
C MET A 224 11.00 5.31 6.56
N SER A 225 12.08 5.22 7.35
CA SER A 225 13.46 5.41 6.86
C SER A 225 13.97 4.19 6.07
N GLU A 226 15.27 4.08 5.93
CA GLU A 226 15.96 2.98 5.22
C GLU A 226 15.63 1.56 5.75
N SER A 227 14.97 1.43 6.90
CA SER A 227 14.43 0.15 7.38
C SER A 227 13.37 -0.44 6.44
N ASN A 228 12.68 0.42 5.68
CA ASN A 228 11.77 0.03 4.60
C ASN A 228 12.05 0.83 3.33
N PRO A 229 13.02 0.39 2.51
CA PRO A 229 13.50 1.15 1.37
C PRO A 229 12.43 1.34 0.27
N THR A 230 11.50 0.41 0.10
CA THR A 230 10.43 0.54 -0.91
C THR A 230 9.45 1.65 -0.55
N MET A 231 9.03 1.71 0.72
CA MET A 231 8.16 2.79 1.23
C MET A 231 8.87 4.15 1.17
N ASN A 232 10.13 4.21 1.57
CA ASN A 232 10.91 5.44 1.53
C ASN A 232 11.06 5.97 0.09
N ARG A 233 11.35 5.10 -0.88
CA ARG A 233 11.42 5.47 -2.31
C ARG A 233 10.07 5.93 -2.86
N ALA A 234 8.98 5.27 -2.47
CA ALA A 234 7.63 5.70 -2.84
C ALA A 234 7.34 7.12 -2.32
N ALA A 235 7.65 7.37 -1.04
CA ALA A 235 7.49 8.70 -0.43
C ALA A 235 8.35 9.77 -1.13
N ALA A 236 9.61 9.44 -1.46
CA ALA A 236 10.49 10.35 -2.19
C ALA A 236 9.90 10.72 -3.58
N ALA A 237 9.37 9.75 -4.32
CA ALA A 237 8.74 10.00 -5.62
C ALA A 237 7.48 10.88 -5.50
N ILE A 238 6.67 10.69 -4.44
CA ILE A 238 5.51 11.54 -4.16
C ILE A 238 5.95 12.96 -3.83
N VAL A 239 6.98 13.13 -3.00
CA VAL A 239 7.54 14.45 -2.66
C VAL A 239 8.00 15.18 -3.92
N GLU A 240 8.69 14.51 -4.85
CA GLU A 240 9.10 15.13 -6.12
C GLU A 240 7.89 15.51 -7.00
N SER A 241 6.86 14.67 -7.06
CA SER A 241 5.61 15.00 -7.78
C SER A 241 4.92 16.23 -7.16
N TRP A 242 4.81 16.29 -5.85
CA TRP A 242 4.21 17.43 -5.14
C TRP A 242 5.03 18.72 -5.27
N LYS A 243 6.36 18.65 -5.23
CA LYS A 243 7.23 19.82 -5.52
C LYS A 243 6.98 20.37 -6.92
N ALA A 244 6.89 19.49 -7.92
CA ALA A 244 6.59 19.89 -9.30
C ALA A 244 5.23 20.60 -9.42
N PHE A 245 4.27 20.29 -8.54
CA PHE A 245 2.97 20.96 -8.44
C PHE A 245 3.03 22.27 -7.63
N GLY A 246 4.15 22.59 -6.99
CA GLY A 246 4.32 23.78 -6.16
C GLY A 246 3.94 23.62 -4.69
N ILE A 247 3.87 22.39 -4.18
CA ILE A 247 3.70 22.16 -2.74
C ILE A 247 5.02 22.34 -2.01
N ASP A 248 5.03 23.17 -0.95
CA ASP A 248 6.16 23.24 0.00
C ASP A 248 6.17 21.93 0.82
N THR A 249 6.98 21.00 0.35
CA THR A 249 7.06 19.64 0.88
C THR A 249 8.49 19.15 1.04
N SER A 250 8.67 18.20 1.94
CA SER A 250 9.95 17.49 2.16
C SER A 250 9.67 16.06 2.60
N LEU A 251 10.62 15.17 2.34
CA LEU A 251 10.59 13.82 2.91
C LEU A 251 11.03 13.87 4.37
N ASP A 252 10.17 13.44 5.28
CA ASP A 252 10.45 13.28 6.70
C ASP A 252 10.59 11.79 7.03
N ALA A 253 11.82 11.27 6.84
CA ALA A 253 12.13 9.85 7.02
C ALA A 253 12.35 9.50 8.50
N GLN A 254 11.41 8.79 9.12
CA GLN A 254 11.42 8.41 10.52
C GLN A 254 11.82 6.94 10.71
N ALA A 255 12.67 6.66 11.69
CA ALA A 255 12.97 5.29 12.09
C ALA A 255 11.73 4.58 12.69
N ASN A 256 10.89 5.34 13.41
CA ASN A 256 9.62 4.89 13.96
C ASN A 256 8.56 6.00 13.86
N PRO A 257 7.71 6.00 12.81
CA PRO A 257 6.69 7.02 12.61
C PRO A 257 5.47 6.87 13.53
N TRP A 258 5.26 5.71 14.14
CA TRP A 258 4.03 5.38 14.85
C TRP A 258 3.68 6.33 16.01
N PRO A 259 4.62 6.74 16.89
CA PRO A 259 4.31 7.70 17.94
C PRO A 259 3.87 9.07 17.40
N ILE A 260 4.51 9.55 16.32
CA ILE A 260 4.17 10.83 15.66
C ILE A 260 2.79 10.73 15.01
N MET A 261 2.52 9.60 14.31
CA MET A 261 1.20 9.34 13.73
C MET A 261 0.13 9.26 14.83
N GLY A 262 0.44 8.58 15.93
CA GLY A 262 -0.45 8.46 17.09
C GLY A 262 -0.78 9.81 17.72
N SER A 263 0.17 10.74 17.86
CA SER A 263 -0.06 12.09 18.39
C SER A 263 -0.70 13.05 17.39
N GLY A 264 -0.73 12.73 16.09
CA GLY A 264 -1.23 13.64 15.06
C GLY A 264 -0.30 14.81 14.73
N GLU A 265 0.97 14.71 15.11
CA GLU A 265 1.99 15.75 14.83
C GLU A 265 2.63 15.58 13.44
N TYR A 266 1.81 15.32 12.44
CA TYR A 266 2.20 15.18 11.03
C TYR A 266 1.18 15.88 10.13
N SER A 267 1.56 16.19 8.90
CA SER A 267 0.65 16.69 7.86
C SER A 267 0.19 15.55 6.95
N ALA A 268 1.12 14.84 6.34
CA ALA A 268 0.88 13.64 5.57
C ALA A 268 1.87 12.54 5.97
N ASN A 269 1.43 11.29 5.90
CA ASN A 269 2.25 10.13 6.22
C ASN A 269 2.03 9.02 5.20
N LEU A 270 3.09 8.47 4.63
CA LEU A 270 3.04 7.26 3.84
C LEU A 270 3.23 6.06 4.76
N ALA A 271 2.15 5.31 4.98
CA ALA A 271 2.14 4.13 5.84
C ALA A 271 1.13 3.09 5.37
N TRP A 272 1.16 1.92 5.98
CA TRP A 272 0.12 0.90 5.82
C TRP A 272 -1.18 1.37 6.47
N THR A 273 -2.29 1.24 5.77
CA THR A 273 -3.58 1.73 6.24
C THR A 273 -4.60 0.63 6.46
N ILE A 274 -4.60 -0.36 5.60
CA ILE A 274 -5.53 -1.48 5.66
C ILE A 274 -4.72 -2.73 5.84
N GLU A 275 -4.95 -3.41 6.94
CA GLU A 275 -4.38 -4.70 7.26
C GLU A 275 -5.52 -5.70 7.31
N THR A 276 -5.61 -6.54 6.29
CA THR A 276 -6.68 -7.55 6.16
C THR A 276 -6.19 -8.93 6.55
N TRP A 277 -5.53 -9.00 7.67
CA TRP A 277 -4.85 -10.19 8.21
C TRP A 277 -5.71 -11.46 8.22
N GLY A 278 -7.02 -11.33 8.32
CA GLY A 278 -7.95 -12.45 8.39
C GLY A 278 -8.47 -12.93 7.03
N GLY A 279 -8.34 -12.13 5.98
CA GLY A 279 -8.98 -12.42 4.70
C GLY A 279 -10.51 -12.42 4.81
N ASP A 280 -11.04 -11.62 5.72
CA ASP A 280 -12.47 -11.49 5.98
C ASP A 280 -13.18 -10.84 4.78
N PRO A 281 -14.34 -11.33 4.37
CA PRO A 281 -15.06 -10.79 3.22
C PRO A 281 -15.54 -9.36 3.48
N ASP A 282 -15.89 -8.99 4.70
CA ASP A 282 -16.23 -7.63 5.08
C ASP A 282 -14.99 -6.83 5.53
N LEU A 283 -15.14 -5.54 5.66
CA LEU A 283 -14.04 -4.63 6.01
C LEU A 283 -14.08 -4.19 7.48
N PHE A 284 -14.88 -4.83 8.33
CA PHE A 284 -15.12 -4.40 9.70
C PHE A 284 -13.84 -4.31 10.53
N PHE A 285 -12.96 -5.29 10.39
CA PHE A 285 -11.77 -5.41 11.23
C PHE A 285 -10.92 -4.13 11.24
N PHE A 286 -10.70 -3.51 10.08
CA PHE A 286 -9.94 -2.28 10.02
C PHE A 286 -10.83 -1.02 10.08
N LEU A 287 -12.03 -1.03 9.47
CA LEU A 287 -12.93 0.13 9.49
C LEU A 287 -13.33 0.54 10.89
N ASN A 288 -13.53 -0.43 11.79
CA ASN A 288 -13.89 -0.14 13.18
C ASN A 288 -12.92 0.81 13.86
N SER A 289 -11.61 0.73 13.54
CA SER A 289 -10.61 1.63 14.11
C SER A 289 -10.75 3.09 13.63
N TRP A 290 -11.50 3.33 12.57
CA TRP A 290 -11.70 4.66 11.98
C TRP A 290 -12.99 5.35 12.40
N HIS A 291 -13.83 4.69 13.19
CA HIS A 291 -15.04 5.25 13.71
C HIS A 291 -14.76 6.55 14.48
N SER A 292 -15.63 7.56 14.32
CA SER A 292 -15.48 8.88 14.95
C SER A 292 -15.42 8.83 16.49
N LYS A 293 -15.90 7.74 17.12
CA LYS A 293 -15.75 7.53 18.58
C LYS A 293 -14.31 7.45 19.06
N PHE A 294 -13.37 7.12 18.17
CA PHE A 294 -11.93 7.05 18.46
C PHE A 294 -11.17 8.32 18.08
N TYR A 295 -11.88 9.31 17.57
CA TYR A 295 -11.26 10.59 17.29
C TYR A 295 -10.74 11.25 18.55
N VAL A 296 -9.50 11.74 18.45
CA VAL A 296 -8.89 12.65 19.44
C VAL A 296 -8.21 13.78 18.67
N PRO A 297 -8.15 15.00 19.24
CA PRO A 297 -7.47 16.13 18.61
C PRO A 297 -5.98 15.84 18.38
N SER A 298 -5.37 16.52 17.40
CA SER A 298 -3.91 16.52 17.24
C SER A 298 -3.23 17.03 18.51
N GLY A 299 -2.14 16.38 18.93
CA GLY A 299 -1.49 16.57 20.22
C GLY A 299 -1.94 15.57 21.29
N GLU A 300 -3.04 14.86 21.09
CA GLU A 300 -3.50 13.79 21.96
C GLU A 300 -3.24 12.40 21.31
N PRO A 301 -2.86 11.38 22.11
CA PRO A 301 -2.54 10.05 21.56
C PRO A 301 -3.80 9.32 21.10
N ALA A 302 -3.88 8.94 19.84
CA ALA A 302 -4.98 8.20 19.25
C ALA A 302 -4.93 6.68 19.48
N ALA A 303 -4.00 6.17 20.25
CA ALA A 303 -3.85 4.74 20.56
C ALA A 303 -3.96 3.79 19.35
N GLY A 304 -3.48 4.23 18.17
CA GLY A 304 -3.51 3.47 16.92
C GLY A 304 -4.82 3.52 16.14
N SER A 305 -5.86 4.17 16.68
CA SER A 305 -7.17 4.28 16.02
C SER A 305 -7.38 5.71 15.53
N ASN A 306 -8.08 5.87 14.40
CA ASN A 306 -8.40 7.16 13.75
C ASN A 306 -7.22 8.17 13.71
N SER A 307 -6.04 7.66 13.41
CA SER A 307 -4.81 8.49 13.37
C SER A 307 -4.88 9.62 12.33
N MET A 308 -5.75 9.47 11.30
CA MET A 308 -6.02 10.49 10.30
C MET A 308 -6.90 11.64 10.79
N ARG A 309 -7.42 11.60 12.02
CA ARG A 309 -8.31 12.61 12.60
C ARG A 309 -9.52 12.94 11.73
N TRP A 310 -10.10 11.94 11.12
CA TRP A 310 -11.28 12.10 10.26
C TRP A 310 -12.55 11.70 11.00
N LYS A 311 -13.57 12.55 10.91
CA LYS A 311 -14.93 12.30 11.41
C LYS A 311 -15.89 12.33 10.24
N ASN A 312 -16.63 11.25 10.07
CA ASN A 312 -17.64 11.16 9.02
C ASN A 312 -18.82 10.32 9.50
N PRO A 313 -20.01 10.93 9.70
CA PRO A 313 -21.20 10.23 10.19
C PRO A 313 -21.66 9.08 9.28
N GLU A 314 -21.42 9.17 7.97
CA GLU A 314 -21.79 8.10 7.05
C GLU A 314 -20.84 6.89 7.20
N LEU A 315 -19.55 7.12 7.43
CA LEU A 315 -18.63 6.06 7.79
C LEU A 315 -19.04 5.39 9.10
N ASP A 316 -19.41 6.18 10.12
CA ASP A 316 -19.86 5.65 11.40
C ASP A 316 -21.11 4.75 11.21
N ARG A 317 -22.08 5.20 10.41
CA ARG A 317 -23.27 4.41 10.04
C ARG A 317 -22.91 3.10 9.37
N ILE A 318 -21.95 3.11 8.43
CA ILE A 318 -21.50 1.90 7.72
C ILE A 318 -20.88 0.91 8.72
N ILE A 319 -19.97 1.38 9.57
CA ILE A 319 -19.31 0.55 10.59
C ILE A 319 -20.31 -0.07 11.55
N GLU A 320 -21.22 0.74 12.09
CA GLU A 320 -22.27 0.29 13.01
C GLU A 320 -23.22 -0.72 12.36
N SER A 321 -23.51 -0.54 11.06
CA SER A 321 -24.34 -1.47 10.30
C SER A 321 -23.65 -2.82 10.10
N ILE A 322 -22.34 -2.84 9.76
CA ILE A 322 -21.57 -4.09 9.65
C ILE A 322 -21.52 -4.80 11.01
N GLN A 323 -21.36 -4.05 12.10
CA GLN A 323 -21.28 -4.63 13.44
C GLN A 323 -22.56 -5.37 13.87
N GLN A 324 -23.70 -5.08 13.27
CA GLN A 324 -25.00 -5.66 13.63
C GLN A 324 -25.35 -6.93 12.82
N ILE A 325 -24.58 -7.29 11.82
CA ILE A 325 -24.83 -8.45 10.97
C ILE A 325 -23.87 -9.60 11.26
N PRO A 326 -24.23 -10.86 10.97
CA PRO A 326 -23.31 -11.98 11.04
C PRO A 326 -22.08 -11.78 10.14
N PHE A 327 -20.95 -12.29 10.57
CA PHE A 327 -19.67 -12.18 9.89
C PHE A 327 -19.68 -12.64 8.42
N ASP A 328 -20.47 -13.65 8.08
CA ASP A 328 -20.58 -14.24 6.75
C ASP A 328 -21.79 -13.69 5.94
N ASP A 329 -22.45 -12.64 6.44
CA ASP A 329 -23.56 -12.03 5.73
C ASP A 329 -23.07 -11.24 4.51
N PRO A 330 -23.56 -11.53 3.29
CA PRO A 330 -23.19 -10.80 2.08
C PRO A 330 -23.40 -9.27 2.17
N LYS A 331 -24.29 -8.83 3.06
CA LYS A 331 -24.52 -7.41 3.34
C LYS A 331 -23.27 -6.68 3.83
N GLY A 332 -22.34 -7.39 4.49
CA GLY A 332 -21.04 -6.82 4.90
C GLY A 332 -20.21 -6.35 3.70
N VAL A 333 -20.19 -7.12 2.62
CA VAL A 333 -19.52 -6.73 1.37
C VAL A 333 -20.21 -5.53 0.71
N GLU A 334 -21.55 -5.50 0.68
CA GLU A 334 -22.29 -4.35 0.14
C GLU A 334 -21.97 -3.06 0.89
N LEU A 335 -21.94 -3.11 2.23
CA LEU A 335 -21.56 -1.98 3.06
C LEU A 335 -20.08 -1.58 2.85
N GLY A 336 -19.20 -2.54 2.64
CA GLY A 336 -17.81 -2.28 2.25
C GLY A 336 -17.69 -1.58 0.90
N LEU A 337 -18.54 -1.93 -0.08
CA LEU A 337 -18.61 -1.23 -1.37
C LEU A 337 -19.14 0.21 -1.21
N GLU A 338 -20.11 0.45 -0.31
CA GLU A 338 -20.56 1.81 0.05
C GLU A 338 -19.41 2.62 0.65
N TYR A 339 -18.64 2.01 1.55
CA TYR A 339 -17.44 2.63 2.13
C TYR A 339 -16.41 3.02 1.06
N CYS A 340 -16.09 2.13 0.11
CA CYS A 340 -15.11 2.43 -0.95
C CYS A 340 -15.53 3.65 -1.78
N LYS A 341 -16.82 3.78 -2.08
CA LYS A 341 -17.37 4.95 -2.78
C LYS A 341 -17.28 6.21 -1.94
N LEU A 342 -17.63 6.15 -0.66
CA LEU A 342 -17.49 7.26 0.28
C LEU A 342 -16.03 7.71 0.40
N ALA A 343 -15.10 6.77 0.58
CA ALA A 343 -13.67 7.05 0.68
C ALA A 343 -13.11 7.73 -0.59
N ALA A 344 -13.54 7.30 -1.77
CA ALA A 344 -13.19 7.97 -3.02
C ALA A 344 -13.78 9.39 -3.11
N GLN A 345 -15.02 9.61 -2.68
CA GLN A 345 -15.65 10.93 -2.69
C GLN A 345 -14.97 11.93 -1.75
N GLU A 346 -14.59 11.48 -0.56
CA GLU A 346 -14.06 12.31 0.51
C GLU A 346 -12.52 12.37 0.54
N MET A 347 -11.85 11.39 -0.06
CA MET A 347 -10.39 11.24 -0.13
C MET A 347 -9.66 11.51 1.21
N PRO A 348 -10.08 10.89 2.32
CA PRO A 348 -9.40 11.08 3.61
C PRO A 348 -7.97 10.56 3.60
N ILE A 349 -7.70 9.64 2.70
CA ILE A 349 -6.44 8.95 2.45
C ILE A 349 -6.33 8.73 0.94
N THR A 350 -5.13 8.89 0.37
CA THR A 350 -4.87 8.48 -1.02
C THR A 350 -4.33 7.05 -1.06
N PRO A 351 -5.10 6.05 -1.52
CA PRO A 351 -4.61 4.68 -1.71
C PRO A 351 -3.57 4.65 -2.82
N LEU A 352 -2.53 3.81 -2.69
CA LEU A 352 -1.50 3.71 -3.71
C LEU A 352 -1.46 2.33 -4.37
N MET A 353 -0.94 1.33 -3.66
CA MET A 353 -0.68 0.01 -4.22
C MET A 353 -0.56 -1.02 -3.10
N ALA A 354 -0.69 -2.31 -3.43
CA ALA A 354 -0.39 -3.38 -2.49
C ALA A 354 1.06 -3.29 -1.98
N TYR A 355 1.26 -3.64 -0.72
CA TYR A 355 2.61 -3.82 -0.20
C TYR A 355 3.17 -5.13 -0.73
N ASN A 356 4.01 -5.05 -1.75
CA ASN A 356 4.63 -6.21 -2.37
C ASN A 356 5.91 -6.58 -1.62
N VAL A 357 5.92 -7.75 -0.97
CA VAL A 357 7.02 -8.23 -0.13
C VAL A 357 7.92 -9.16 -0.94
N PHE A 358 9.19 -8.80 -1.08
CA PHE A 358 10.18 -9.62 -1.79
C PHE A 358 10.80 -10.64 -0.84
N THR A 359 10.00 -11.55 -0.32
CA THR A 359 10.49 -12.69 0.46
C THR A 359 11.24 -13.63 -0.44
N THR A 360 12.42 -14.07 0.01
CA THR A 360 13.24 -15.07 -0.67
C THR A 360 13.57 -16.23 0.24
N MET A 361 13.60 -17.43 -0.33
CA MET A 361 13.84 -18.68 0.39
C MET A 361 14.96 -19.45 -0.32
N ASP A 362 15.99 -19.86 0.42
CA ASP A 362 17.09 -20.65 -0.12
C ASP A 362 16.80 -22.14 0.04
N THR A 363 16.75 -22.84 -1.08
CA THR A 363 16.47 -24.28 -1.12
C THR A 363 17.72 -25.14 -1.05
N THR A 364 18.88 -24.61 -0.62
CA THR A 364 20.11 -25.37 -0.50
C THR A 364 19.98 -26.46 0.54
N TYR A 365 19.49 -26.13 1.73
CA TYR A 365 19.39 -27.04 2.88
C TYR A 365 17.99 -27.56 3.15
N PHE A 366 16.96 -26.82 2.74
CA PHE A 366 15.57 -27.14 3.01
C PHE A 366 14.73 -27.11 1.74
N THR A 367 13.59 -27.83 1.77
CA THR A 367 12.55 -27.86 0.75
C THR A 367 11.18 -27.67 1.35
N GLY A 368 10.14 -27.51 0.53
CA GLY A 368 8.75 -27.37 1.00
C GLY A 368 8.36 -25.93 1.35
N TYR A 369 9.11 -24.93 0.89
CA TYR A 369 8.72 -23.54 1.01
C TYR A 369 7.48 -23.19 0.17
N PRO A 370 6.62 -22.28 0.64
CA PRO A 370 5.45 -21.86 -0.11
C PRO A 370 5.82 -21.02 -1.33
N SER A 371 5.03 -21.15 -2.38
CA SER A 371 5.15 -20.37 -3.61
C SER A 371 3.79 -20.28 -4.30
N ILE A 372 3.70 -19.53 -5.41
CA ILE A 372 2.48 -19.49 -6.21
C ILE A 372 2.08 -20.86 -6.77
N ASP A 373 3.04 -21.77 -6.96
CA ASP A 373 2.81 -23.14 -7.43
C ASP A 373 2.34 -24.08 -6.29
N ASP A 374 2.64 -23.75 -5.01
CA ASP A 374 2.16 -24.47 -3.81
C ASP A 374 1.82 -23.45 -2.70
N PRO A 375 0.68 -22.75 -2.81
CA PRO A 375 0.31 -21.61 -1.98
C PRO A 375 -0.40 -22.04 -0.68
N TYR A 376 0.14 -22.99 0.07
CA TYR A 376 -0.45 -23.50 1.30
C TYR A 376 -0.41 -22.51 2.48
N THR A 377 0.44 -21.49 2.41
CA THR A 377 0.53 -20.36 3.34
C THR A 377 1.28 -19.21 2.69
N ASP A 378 1.16 -18.00 3.25
CA ASP A 378 1.94 -16.85 2.83
C ASP A 378 3.43 -17.05 3.17
N PRO A 379 4.35 -16.55 2.33
CA PRO A 379 5.80 -16.74 2.52
C PRO A 379 6.41 -15.78 3.56
N VAL A 380 5.63 -15.26 4.48
CA VAL A 380 6.03 -14.20 5.42
C VAL A 380 6.44 -14.81 6.76
N PRO A 381 7.74 -14.83 7.10
CA PRO A 381 8.26 -15.63 8.22
C PRO A 381 7.96 -15.05 9.61
N ASN A 382 7.46 -13.84 9.73
CA ASN A 382 7.15 -13.15 10.98
C ASN A 382 5.65 -13.06 11.30
N TRP A 383 4.78 -13.62 10.45
CA TRP A 383 3.33 -13.63 10.68
C TRP A 383 2.84 -14.86 11.44
N ALA A 384 1.61 -14.79 11.94
CA ALA A 384 0.97 -15.88 12.64
C ALA A 384 0.89 -17.18 11.81
N ASN A 385 0.86 -17.07 10.49
CA ASN A 385 0.80 -18.18 9.54
C ASN A 385 2.14 -18.90 9.33
N THR A 386 3.26 -18.36 9.77
CA THR A 386 4.61 -18.95 9.64
C THR A 386 4.67 -20.38 10.22
N LYS A 387 3.86 -20.69 11.22
CA LYS A 387 3.74 -22.04 11.78
C LYS A 387 3.41 -23.12 10.72
N TYR A 388 2.64 -22.78 9.68
CA TYR A 388 2.30 -23.70 8.59
C TYR A 388 3.53 -23.98 7.71
N MET A 389 4.36 -22.97 7.49
CA MET A 389 5.62 -23.13 6.78
C MET A 389 6.54 -24.10 7.52
N PHE A 390 6.73 -23.96 8.83
CA PHE A 390 7.58 -24.85 9.63
C PHE A 390 7.11 -26.30 9.65
N VAL A 391 5.82 -26.57 9.50
CA VAL A 391 5.30 -27.94 9.39
C VAL A 391 5.63 -28.58 8.03
N LYS A 392 5.80 -27.77 6.99
CA LYS A 392 6.02 -28.24 5.62
C LYS A 392 7.48 -28.30 5.21
N ILE A 393 8.33 -27.46 5.79
CA ILE A 393 9.76 -27.42 5.46
C ILE A 393 10.43 -28.70 5.95
N LYS A 394 11.28 -29.27 5.10
CA LYS A 394 12.06 -30.49 5.42
C LYS A 394 13.51 -30.30 5.03
N PRO A 395 14.47 -30.85 5.80
CA PRO A 395 15.84 -30.95 5.36
C PRO A 395 15.94 -31.67 4.00
N LYS A 396 16.74 -31.17 3.09
CA LYS A 396 16.84 -31.70 1.72
C LYS A 396 17.44 -33.10 1.64
N ASN A 397 18.24 -33.46 2.63
CA ASN A 397 18.98 -34.75 2.70
C ASN A 397 18.51 -35.62 3.87
N ALA A 398 17.29 -35.43 4.36
CA ALA A 398 16.71 -36.22 5.43
C ALA A 398 15.97 -37.46 4.90
#